data_1241eecb8574cd41859e35c6bb22cd0d
#
_entry.id   1241eecb8574cd41859e35c6bb22cd0d
#
_cell.length_a   1.000
_cell.length_b   1.000
_cell.length_c   1.000
_cell.angle_alpha   90.00
_cell.angle_beta   90.00
_cell.angle_gamma   90.00
#
_symmetry.space_group_name_H-M   'P 1'
#
loop_
_entity.id
_entity.type
_entity.pdbx_description
1 polymer ?
#
loop_
_entity_poly.entity_id
_entity_poly.type
_entity_poly.pdbx_seq_one_letter_code
_entity_poly.pdbx_strand_id
1 'polypeptide(L)'
;MDRTYWKKRITEHLRDRNVLWLSGVRRVGKTTLVKSLPNVEYFDCELPSVRQALDEPERFLTRMGRKTIVLDEIHRLINPSEVLKIAADHFPHLKVIATGSSTLAAKSKFKDTLTGRKRELWLLPAIYSDMKSLPYIDVDKRMLRGGLPPFLLAHDVKDMDYVEWIESYWAKDVQELFVVEKRASFMRFIELLFRQSGNLFEAQSFAAPCEISRQTVFNYLEILETTLLASVIRPFSNGGSGEIKTQPKIYGFDTGFVSFFRGISNLDHEDRGNLLEHLVLGELQAIFLRNEIY
;
A
#
# COMPACT_ATOMS: atom_id res chain seq x y z
N MET A 1 17.91 -5.20 2.50
CA MET A 1 17.27 -4.42 3.58
C MET A 1 16.53 -5.39 4.49
N ASP A 2 16.89 -5.41 5.76
CA ASP A 2 16.16 -6.22 6.75
C ASP A 2 14.97 -5.41 7.27
N ARG A 3 13.81 -6.02 7.30
CA ARG A 3 12.54 -5.40 7.73
C ARG A 3 12.08 -5.98 9.07
N THR A 4 12.97 -6.00 10.05
CA THR A 4 12.77 -6.60 11.39
C THR A 4 11.52 -6.06 12.09
N TYR A 5 11.25 -4.75 11.99
CA TYR A 5 10.04 -4.13 12.54
C TYR A 5 8.76 -4.81 11.99
N TRP A 6 8.69 -4.99 10.68
CA TRP A 6 7.52 -5.59 10.03
C TRP A 6 7.37 -7.08 10.33
N LYS A 7 8.49 -7.82 10.44
CA LYS A 7 8.46 -9.24 10.88
C LYS A 7 7.86 -9.38 12.28
N LYS A 8 8.23 -8.46 13.19
CA LYS A 8 7.66 -8.40 14.54
C LYS A 8 6.16 -8.11 14.50
N ARG A 9 5.73 -7.10 13.72
CA ARG A 9 4.32 -6.76 13.55
C ARG A 9 3.49 -7.91 12.98
N ILE A 10 4.00 -8.63 11.97
CA ILE A 10 3.37 -9.84 11.44
C ILE A 10 3.14 -10.87 12.55
N THR A 11 4.17 -11.14 13.36
CA THR A 11 4.09 -12.11 14.46
C THR A 11 3.06 -11.69 15.51
N GLU A 12 3.01 -10.40 15.86
CA GLU A 12 2.04 -9.85 16.81
C GLU A 12 0.61 -10.03 16.30
N HIS A 13 0.32 -9.64 15.06
CA HIS A 13 -1.01 -9.78 14.46
C HIS A 13 -1.47 -11.25 14.37
N LEU A 14 -0.55 -12.18 14.06
CA LEU A 14 -0.85 -13.61 14.00
C LEU A 14 -1.11 -14.25 15.38
N ARG A 15 -0.81 -13.57 16.49
CA ARG A 15 -1.23 -14.01 17.84
C ARG A 15 -2.71 -13.73 18.06
N ASP A 16 -3.21 -12.60 17.55
CA ASP A 16 -4.61 -12.16 17.74
C ASP A 16 -5.58 -12.89 16.79
N ARG A 17 -5.16 -13.10 15.55
CA ARG A 17 -5.93 -13.76 14.49
C ARG A 17 -5.03 -14.70 13.70
N ASN A 18 -5.61 -15.78 13.22
CA ASN A 18 -4.88 -16.75 12.41
C ASN A 18 -4.76 -16.35 10.93
N VAL A 19 -5.48 -15.32 10.48
CA VAL A 19 -5.39 -14.77 9.12
C VAL A 19 -4.88 -13.34 9.16
N LEU A 20 -3.79 -13.10 8.45
CA LEU A 20 -3.20 -11.77 8.22
C LEU A 20 -3.28 -11.42 6.75
N TRP A 21 -3.87 -10.27 6.44
CA TRP A 21 -3.81 -9.63 5.14
C TRP A 21 -2.65 -8.64 5.10
N LEU A 22 -1.60 -8.94 4.33
CA LEU A 22 -0.47 -8.05 4.11
C LEU A 22 -0.67 -7.27 2.81
N SER A 23 -1.06 -6.03 2.94
CA SER A 23 -1.27 -5.07 1.85
C SER A 23 -0.08 -4.13 1.68
N GLY A 24 -0.08 -3.34 0.63
CA GLY A 24 0.94 -2.34 0.34
C GLY A 24 1.10 -2.12 -1.17
N VAL A 25 1.63 -0.97 -1.54
CA VAL A 25 1.83 -0.60 -2.93
C VAL A 25 2.70 -1.61 -3.69
N ARG A 26 2.63 -1.56 -4.98
CA ARG A 26 3.48 -2.36 -5.87
C ARG A 26 4.97 -2.13 -5.58
N ARG A 27 5.78 -3.22 -5.64
CA ARG A 27 7.23 -3.22 -5.42
C ARG A 27 7.70 -2.72 -4.03
N VAL A 28 6.80 -2.63 -3.04
CA VAL A 28 7.16 -2.27 -1.67
C VAL A 28 7.92 -3.38 -0.92
N GLY A 29 7.96 -4.59 -1.49
CA GLY A 29 8.73 -5.72 -0.95
C GLY A 29 7.91 -6.74 -0.17
N LYS A 30 6.58 -6.87 -0.39
CA LYS A 30 5.72 -7.86 0.27
C LYS A 30 6.27 -9.28 0.15
N THR A 31 6.47 -9.75 -1.08
CA THR A 31 7.01 -11.09 -1.38
C THR A 31 8.36 -11.35 -0.72
N THR A 32 9.27 -10.36 -0.78
CA THR A 32 10.59 -10.47 -0.14
C THR A 32 10.47 -10.58 1.38
N LEU A 33 9.58 -9.79 1.98
CA LEU A 33 9.34 -9.82 3.42
C LEU A 33 8.80 -11.19 3.86
N VAL A 34 7.74 -11.69 3.21
CA VAL A 34 7.12 -12.96 3.62
C VAL A 34 8.05 -14.16 3.39
N LYS A 35 8.85 -14.17 2.32
CA LYS A 35 9.88 -15.19 2.09
C LYS A 35 11.02 -15.15 3.11
N SER A 36 11.24 -14.03 3.77
CA SER A 36 12.28 -13.89 4.81
C SER A 36 11.81 -14.30 6.21
N LEU A 37 10.55 -14.68 6.37
CA LEU A 37 10.02 -15.17 7.64
C LEU A 37 10.52 -16.59 7.93
N PRO A 38 10.86 -16.91 9.18
CA PRO A 38 11.25 -18.28 9.55
C PRO A 38 10.05 -19.23 9.57
N ASN A 39 10.28 -20.48 9.23
CA ASN A 39 9.32 -21.58 9.36
C ASN A 39 7.97 -21.34 8.65
N VAL A 40 7.99 -20.69 7.49
CA VAL A 40 6.80 -20.49 6.65
C VAL A 40 6.85 -21.41 5.43
N GLU A 41 5.70 -21.89 5.01
CA GLU A 41 5.53 -22.60 3.75
C GLU A 41 4.92 -21.64 2.73
N TYR A 42 5.64 -21.38 1.64
CA TYR A 42 5.31 -20.33 0.68
C TYR A 42 4.63 -20.90 -0.56
N PHE A 43 3.50 -20.32 -0.93
CA PHE A 43 2.71 -20.65 -2.11
C PHE A 43 2.48 -19.40 -2.96
N ASP A 44 2.92 -19.45 -4.21
CA ASP A 44 2.72 -18.41 -5.21
C ASP A 44 1.43 -18.69 -5.97
N CYS A 45 0.39 -17.90 -5.75
CA CYS A 45 -0.89 -18.05 -6.42
C CYS A 45 -0.87 -17.61 -7.90
N GLU A 46 0.23 -17.08 -8.41
CA GLU A 46 0.41 -16.89 -9.85
C GLU A 46 0.64 -18.24 -10.56
N LEU A 47 1.12 -19.26 -9.86
CA LEU A 47 1.35 -20.59 -10.42
C LEU A 47 0.05 -21.37 -10.59
N PRO A 48 -0.22 -21.94 -11.79
CA PRO A 48 -1.43 -22.72 -12.05
C PRO A 48 -1.61 -23.92 -11.11
N SER A 49 -0.52 -24.59 -10.74
CA SER A 49 -0.54 -25.74 -9.82
C SER A 49 -1.00 -25.37 -8.41
N VAL A 50 -0.62 -24.18 -7.93
CA VAL A 50 -1.06 -23.67 -6.63
C VAL A 50 -2.55 -23.29 -6.69
N ARG A 51 -2.99 -22.62 -7.77
CA ARG A 51 -4.42 -22.31 -7.96
C ARG A 51 -5.27 -23.55 -7.98
N GLN A 52 -4.87 -24.58 -8.77
CA GLN A 52 -5.58 -25.86 -8.83
C GLN A 52 -5.63 -26.57 -7.46
N ALA A 53 -4.57 -26.52 -6.69
CA ALA A 53 -4.57 -27.10 -5.33
C ALA A 53 -5.55 -26.36 -4.39
N LEU A 54 -5.75 -25.06 -4.61
CA LEU A 54 -6.67 -24.20 -3.83
C LEU A 54 -8.11 -24.17 -4.37
N ASP A 55 -8.42 -24.90 -5.45
CA ASP A 55 -9.81 -25.14 -5.89
C ASP A 55 -10.57 -26.01 -4.86
N GLU A 56 -9.85 -26.83 -4.08
CA GLU A 56 -10.36 -27.57 -2.91
C GLU A 56 -9.74 -27.04 -1.61
N PRO A 57 -10.17 -25.87 -1.09
CA PRO A 57 -9.49 -25.19 0.02
C PRO A 57 -9.40 -26.02 1.29
N GLU A 58 -10.46 -26.72 1.67
CA GLU A 58 -10.48 -27.56 2.90
C GLU A 58 -9.42 -28.66 2.84
N ARG A 59 -9.31 -29.33 1.70
CA ARG A 59 -8.34 -30.39 1.48
C ARG A 59 -6.90 -29.86 1.53
N PHE A 60 -6.67 -28.72 0.91
CA PHE A 60 -5.37 -28.03 0.94
C PHE A 60 -4.99 -27.62 2.36
N LEU A 61 -5.87 -26.93 3.08
CA LEU A 61 -5.62 -26.41 4.43
C LEU A 61 -5.43 -27.54 5.46
N THR A 62 -6.19 -28.65 5.31
CA THR A 62 -6.01 -29.85 6.18
C THR A 62 -4.60 -30.41 6.10
N ARG A 63 -3.99 -30.44 4.91
CA ARG A 63 -2.61 -30.91 4.71
C ARG A 63 -1.56 -30.02 5.36
N MET A 64 -1.87 -28.72 5.52
CA MET A 64 -0.95 -27.76 6.13
C MET A 64 -0.86 -27.91 7.66
N GLY A 65 -1.88 -28.41 8.31
CA GLY A 65 -1.88 -28.68 9.75
C GLY A 65 -1.69 -27.44 10.62
N ARG A 66 -0.65 -27.39 11.45
CA ARG A 66 -0.37 -26.28 12.38
C ARG A 66 0.76 -25.35 11.90
N LYS A 67 1.02 -25.30 10.62
CA LYS A 67 2.08 -24.50 10.03
C LYS A 67 1.70 -23.02 9.93
N THR A 68 2.66 -22.20 9.58
CA THR A 68 2.43 -20.85 9.02
C THR A 68 2.59 -20.95 7.51
N ILE A 69 1.56 -20.59 6.76
CA ILE A 69 1.60 -20.58 5.30
C ILE A 69 1.51 -19.15 4.78
N VAL A 70 2.11 -18.93 3.61
CA VAL A 70 2.01 -17.70 2.84
C VAL A 70 1.29 -18.01 1.54
N LEU A 71 0.20 -17.30 1.27
CA LEU A 71 -0.51 -17.30 0.00
C LEU A 71 -0.21 -15.95 -0.69
N ASP A 72 0.82 -15.93 -1.53
CA ASP A 72 1.26 -14.72 -2.21
C ASP A 72 0.42 -14.49 -3.48
N GLU A 73 0.05 -13.23 -3.75
CA GLU A 73 -0.80 -12.81 -4.87
C GLU A 73 -2.16 -13.56 -4.92
N ILE A 74 -2.79 -13.72 -3.74
CA ILE A 74 -4.04 -14.51 -3.58
C ILE A 74 -5.18 -14.01 -4.48
N HIS A 75 -5.12 -12.77 -4.96
CA HIS A 75 -6.12 -12.20 -5.88
C HIS A 75 -6.20 -12.95 -7.22
N ARG A 76 -5.21 -13.80 -7.53
CA ARG A 76 -5.20 -14.70 -8.69
C ARG A 76 -6.14 -15.89 -8.56
N LEU A 77 -6.63 -16.17 -7.34
CA LEU A 77 -7.64 -17.22 -7.11
C LEU A 77 -9.03 -16.74 -7.57
N ILE A 78 -9.88 -17.68 -7.90
CA ILE A 78 -11.28 -17.42 -8.27
C ILE A 78 -12.05 -16.85 -7.08
N ASN A 79 -11.91 -17.47 -5.89
CA ASN A 79 -12.59 -17.08 -4.66
C ASN A 79 -11.61 -16.87 -3.48
N PRO A 80 -10.77 -15.83 -3.49
CA PRO A 80 -9.76 -15.62 -2.45
C PRO A 80 -10.36 -15.42 -1.06
N SER A 81 -11.53 -14.75 -0.97
CA SER A 81 -12.21 -14.52 0.29
C SER A 81 -12.75 -15.80 0.93
N GLU A 82 -13.17 -16.78 0.14
CA GLU A 82 -13.65 -18.07 0.62
C GLU A 82 -12.50 -18.88 1.25
N VAL A 83 -11.36 -18.96 0.59
CA VAL A 83 -10.16 -19.62 1.11
C VAL A 83 -9.78 -19.08 2.49
N LEU A 84 -9.73 -17.74 2.62
CA LEU A 84 -9.37 -17.10 3.87
C LEU A 84 -10.45 -17.23 4.95
N LYS A 85 -11.74 -17.23 4.55
CA LYS A 85 -12.85 -17.48 5.46
C LYS A 85 -12.79 -18.90 6.04
N ILE A 86 -12.60 -19.92 5.18
CA ILE A 86 -12.46 -21.32 5.61
C ILE A 86 -11.25 -21.46 6.55
N ALA A 87 -10.12 -20.85 6.23
CA ALA A 87 -8.95 -20.84 7.08
C ALA A 87 -9.24 -20.22 8.46
N ALA A 88 -9.94 -19.08 8.49
CA ALA A 88 -10.28 -18.38 9.73
C ALA A 88 -11.26 -19.18 10.62
N ASP A 89 -12.31 -19.73 10.02
CA ASP A 89 -13.44 -20.31 10.74
C ASP A 89 -13.17 -21.78 11.14
N HIS A 90 -12.44 -22.55 10.32
CA HIS A 90 -12.28 -23.99 10.49
C HIS A 90 -10.85 -24.46 10.83
N PHE A 91 -9.84 -23.60 10.64
CA PHE A 91 -8.43 -23.95 10.87
C PHE A 91 -7.71 -22.98 11.83
N PRO A 92 -8.18 -22.82 13.09
CA PRO A 92 -7.66 -21.78 14.02
C PRO A 92 -6.17 -21.97 14.38
N HIS A 93 -5.64 -23.17 14.22
CA HIS A 93 -4.23 -23.49 14.50
C HIS A 93 -3.29 -23.26 13.31
N LEU A 94 -3.85 -23.10 12.11
CA LEU A 94 -3.11 -22.75 10.91
C LEU A 94 -2.97 -21.23 10.82
N LYS A 95 -1.76 -20.72 10.67
CA LYS A 95 -1.51 -19.28 10.45
C LYS A 95 -1.40 -19.02 8.96
N VAL A 96 -2.19 -18.08 8.46
CA VAL A 96 -2.23 -17.73 7.04
C VAL A 96 -1.83 -16.26 6.86
N ILE A 97 -0.77 -16.04 6.11
CA ILE A 97 -0.38 -14.71 5.63
C ILE A 97 -0.78 -14.64 4.15
N ALA A 98 -1.74 -13.81 3.85
CA ALA A 98 -2.16 -13.59 2.47
C ALA A 98 -1.64 -12.24 1.97
N THR A 99 -1.05 -12.22 0.78
CA THR A 99 -0.68 -10.98 0.10
C THR A 99 -1.49 -10.82 -1.17
N GLY A 100 -1.55 -9.60 -1.67
CA GLY A 100 -2.18 -9.31 -2.95
C GLY A 100 -2.17 -7.82 -3.25
N SER A 101 -2.79 -7.45 -4.36
CA SER A 101 -3.02 -6.04 -4.69
C SER A 101 -3.84 -5.38 -3.58
N SER A 102 -3.46 -4.15 -3.21
CA SER A 102 -4.24 -3.31 -2.28
C SER A 102 -5.71 -3.19 -2.67
N THR A 103 -5.99 -3.29 -3.94
CA THR A 103 -7.31 -3.22 -4.55
C THR A 103 -8.22 -4.41 -4.26
N LEU A 104 -7.68 -5.59 -3.94
CA LEU A 104 -8.51 -6.72 -3.50
C LEU A 104 -9.22 -6.39 -2.18
N ALA A 105 -8.52 -5.69 -1.27
CA ALA A 105 -9.10 -5.22 -0.01
C ALA A 105 -10.27 -4.22 -0.21
N ALA A 106 -10.30 -3.53 -1.35
CA ALA A 106 -11.35 -2.58 -1.72
C ALA A 106 -12.63 -3.24 -2.24
N LYS A 107 -12.56 -4.47 -2.73
CA LYS A 107 -13.78 -5.18 -3.18
C LYS A 107 -14.69 -5.44 -1.99
N SER A 108 -15.93 -4.94 -2.04
CA SER A 108 -16.92 -5.07 -0.97
C SER A 108 -17.08 -6.52 -0.50
N LYS A 109 -17.20 -7.46 -1.45
CA LYS A 109 -17.31 -8.89 -1.15
C LYS A 109 -16.14 -9.42 -0.31
N PHE A 110 -14.90 -8.98 -0.58
CA PHE A 110 -13.71 -9.39 0.17
C PHE A 110 -13.73 -8.78 1.58
N LYS A 111 -14.09 -7.51 1.68
CA LYS A 111 -14.19 -6.79 2.96
C LYS A 111 -15.26 -7.40 3.85
N ASP A 112 -16.47 -7.57 3.34
CA ASP A 112 -17.63 -8.04 4.12
C ASP A 112 -17.42 -9.49 4.61
N THR A 113 -16.91 -10.37 3.76
CA THR A 113 -16.68 -11.78 4.10
C THR A 113 -15.64 -11.96 5.21
N LEU A 114 -14.64 -11.08 5.29
CA LEU A 114 -13.49 -11.20 6.19
C LEU A 114 -13.53 -10.23 7.37
N THR A 115 -14.61 -9.48 7.53
CA THR A 115 -14.79 -8.60 8.69
C THR A 115 -14.75 -9.40 9.98
N GLY A 116 -13.90 -8.99 10.93
CA GLY A 116 -13.68 -9.69 12.21
C GLY A 116 -12.84 -10.97 12.14
N ARG A 117 -12.49 -11.49 10.94
CA ARG A 117 -11.74 -12.74 10.72
C ARG A 117 -10.27 -12.56 10.45
N LYS A 118 -9.86 -11.40 9.90
CA LYS A 118 -8.48 -11.08 9.57
C LYS A 118 -7.92 -9.93 10.39
N ARG A 119 -6.60 -9.88 10.54
CA ARG A 119 -5.87 -8.64 10.79
C ARG A 119 -5.34 -8.10 9.47
N GLU A 120 -5.19 -6.80 9.38
CA GLU A 120 -4.64 -6.12 8.22
C GLU A 120 -3.36 -5.38 8.61
N LEU A 121 -2.33 -5.55 7.81
CA LEU A 121 -1.06 -4.87 7.98
C LEU A 121 -0.66 -4.26 6.63
N TRP A 122 -0.33 -2.98 6.64
CA TRP A 122 0.12 -2.27 5.45
C TRP A 122 1.61 -2.09 5.47
N LEU A 123 2.27 -2.77 4.52
CA LEU A 123 3.69 -2.60 4.32
C LEU A 123 3.93 -1.28 3.59
N LEU A 124 4.58 -0.37 4.27
CA LEU A 124 4.90 0.97 3.75
C LEU A 124 6.27 0.98 3.05
N PRO A 125 6.57 1.99 2.23
CA PRO A 125 7.93 2.31 1.83
C PRO A 125 8.86 2.34 3.06
N ALA A 126 10.17 2.17 2.87
CA ALA A 126 11.13 2.03 3.96
C ALA A 126 10.96 3.13 5.02
N ILE A 127 10.71 2.73 6.25
CA ILE A 127 10.65 3.56 7.43
C ILE A 127 12.04 3.68 8.09
N TYR A 128 12.20 4.56 9.06
CA TYR A 128 13.49 4.80 9.72
C TYR A 128 14.11 3.52 10.31
N SER A 129 13.28 2.64 10.89
CA SER A 129 13.75 1.38 11.44
C SER A 129 14.32 0.43 10.38
N ASP A 130 13.80 0.46 9.16
CA ASP A 130 14.33 -0.31 8.03
C ASP A 130 15.68 0.25 7.56
N MET A 131 15.84 1.59 7.60
CA MET A 131 17.06 2.28 7.22
C MET A 131 18.25 1.98 8.14
N LYS A 132 18.01 1.63 9.40
CA LYS A 132 19.09 1.26 10.36
C LYS A 132 19.94 0.07 9.86
N SER A 133 19.38 -0.78 9.00
CA SER A 133 20.11 -1.88 8.36
C SER A 133 20.93 -1.45 7.15
N LEU A 134 20.91 -0.15 6.78
CA LEU A 134 21.48 0.41 5.56
C LEU A 134 22.33 1.64 5.88
N PRO A 135 23.54 1.49 6.48
CA PRO A 135 24.32 2.62 7.01
C PRO A 135 24.78 3.63 5.93
N TYR A 136 24.68 3.26 4.65
CA TYR A 136 24.99 4.14 3.51
C TYR A 136 23.79 4.93 2.99
N ILE A 137 22.62 4.78 3.60
CA ILE A 137 21.40 5.53 3.28
C ILE A 137 21.14 6.54 4.40
N ASP A 138 21.32 7.81 4.10
CA ASP A 138 20.92 8.90 4.97
C ASP A 138 19.48 9.37 4.70
N VAL A 139 19.01 10.31 5.51
CA VAL A 139 17.65 10.85 5.42
C VAL A 139 17.45 11.63 4.11
N ASP A 140 18.46 12.36 3.65
CA ASP A 140 18.38 13.15 2.43
C ASP A 140 18.21 12.24 1.19
N LYS A 141 19.01 11.17 1.13
CA LYS A 141 18.85 10.15 0.08
C LYS A 141 17.49 9.49 0.14
N ARG A 142 16.96 9.20 1.35
CA ARG A 142 15.61 8.65 1.55
C ARG A 142 14.53 9.64 1.07
N MET A 143 14.69 10.93 1.32
CA MET A 143 13.77 11.96 0.83
C MET A 143 13.76 12.02 -0.70
N LEU A 144 14.92 12.11 -1.31
CA LEU A 144 15.06 12.28 -2.77
C LEU A 144 14.66 11.04 -3.56
N ARG A 145 15.06 9.86 -3.11
CA ARG A 145 14.84 8.60 -3.86
C ARG A 145 13.60 7.84 -3.44
N GLY A 146 13.01 8.21 -2.31
CA GLY A 146 11.89 7.49 -1.73
C GLY A 146 12.30 6.25 -0.95
N GLY A 147 11.31 5.50 -0.47
CA GLY A 147 11.50 4.31 0.35
C GLY A 147 11.11 3.00 -0.33
N LEU A 148 10.71 3.02 -1.59
CA LEU A 148 10.53 1.78 -2.33
C LEU A 148 11.89 1.11 -2.55
N PRO A 149 12.05 -0.20 -2.20
CA PRO A 149 13.34 -0.88 -2.29
C PRO A 149 14.04 -0.77 -3.65
N PRO A 150 13.34 -0.87 -4.80
CA PRO A 150 14.00 -0.72 -6.10
C PRO A 150 14.65 0.64 -6.32
N PHE A 151 14.09 1.72 -5.76
CA PHE A 151 14.62 3.07 -5.89
C PHE A 151 15.65 3.38 -4.79
N LEU A 152 15.34 3.03 -3.55
CA LEU A 152 16.19 3.30 -2.40
C LEU A 152 17.54 2.59 -2.46
N LEU A 153 17.55 1.32 -2.92
CA LEU A 153 18.72 0.46 -2.93
C LEU A 153 19.51 0.52 -4.25
N ALA A 154 18.95 1.10 -5.30
CA ALA A 154 19.63 1.23 -6.58
C ALA A 154 20.88 2.10 -6.46
N HIS A 155 21.91 1.77 -7.22
CA HIS A 155 23.09 2.63 -7.37
C HIS A 155 22.71 3.93 -8.09
N ASP A 156 21.97 3.81 -9.17
CA ASP A 156 21.44 4.91 -9.97
C ASP A 156 19.93 4.74 -10.19
N VAL A 157 19.19 5.85 -10.21
CA VAL A 157 17.74 5.90 -10.46
C VAL A 157 17.50 6.95 -11.53
N LYS A 158 16.83 6.56 -12.59
CA LYS A 158 16.51 7.43 -13.72
C LYS A 158 15.05 7.86 -13.64
N ASP A 159 14.74 8.99 -14.22
CA ASP A 159 13.35 9.48 -14.33
C ASP A 159 12.43 8.45 -14.99
N MET A 160 12.95 7.70 -15.96
CA MET A 160 12.20 6.63 -16.64
C MET A 160 11.75 5.53 -15.67
N ASP A 161 12.51 5.23 -14.60
CA ASP A 161 12.13 4.20 -13.61
C ASP A 161 10.83 4.57 -12.86
N TYR A 162 10.65 5.88 -12.57
CA TYR A 162 9.40 6.41 -11.98
C TYR A 162 8.25 6.34 -12.97
N VAL A 163 8.49 6.70 -14.23
CA VAL A 163 7.47 6.63 -15.29
C VAL A 163 7.01 5.19 -15.49
N GLU A 164 7.94 4.24 -15.63
CA GLU A 164 7.64 2.81 -15.78
C GLU A 164 6.88 2.25 -14.58
N TRP A 165 7.21 2.71 -13.37
CA TRP A 165 6.47 2.29 -12.19
C TRP A 165 5.01 2.76 -12.23
N ILE A 166 4.76 4.04 -12.57
CA ILE A 166 3.41 4.60 -12.71
C ILE A 166 2.63 3.89 -13.83
N GLU A 167 3.26 3.60 -14.96
CA GLU A 167 2.65 2.82 -16.04
C GLU A 167 2.24 1.41 -15.58
N SER A 168 3.13 0.74 -14.84
CA SER A 168 2.86 -0.58 -14.27
C SER A 168 1.72 -0.53 -13.23
N TYR A 169 1.68 0.54 -12.40
CA TYR A 169 0.59 0.79 -11.46
C TYR A 169 -0.75 0.97 -12.19
N TRP A 170 -0.77 1.81 -13.23
CA TRP A 170 -1.97 1.97 -14.06
C TRP A 170 -2.48 0.63 -14.59
N ALA A 171 -1.61 -0.13 -15.26
CA ALA A 171 -2.01 -1.36 -15.97
C ALA A 171 -2.50 -2.46 -15.02
N LYS A 172 -1.93 -2.58 -13.81
CA LYS A 172 -2.17 -3.72 -12.93
C LYS A 172 -2.99 -3.41 -11.68
N ASP A 173 -2.95 -2.16 -11.20
CA ASP A 173 -3.62 -1.79 -9.96
C ASP A 173 -4.87 -0.92 -10.20
N VAL A 174 -4.94 -0.21 -11.33
CA VAL A 174 -6.09 0.64 -11.67
C VAL A 174 -6.97 -0.02 -12.73
N GLN A 175 -6.42 -0.29 -13.92
CA GLN A 175 -7.17 -0.73 -15.08
C GLN A 175 -7.89 -2.08 -14.88
N GLU A 176 -7.31 -3.00 -14.12
CA GLU A 176 -7.91 -4.30 -13.83
C GLU A 176 -9.15 -4.21 -12.91
N LEU A 177 -9.32 -3.13 -12.15
CA LEU A 177 -10.24 -3.06 -11.01
C LEU A 177 -11.20 -1.89 -11.01
N PHE A 178 -10.85 -0.82 -11.73
CA PHE A 178 -11.65 0.39 -11.80
C PHE A 178 -11.98 0.74 -13.25
N VAL A 179 -13.17 1.24 -13.45
CA VAL A 179 -13.56 1.81 -14.75
C VAL A 179 -13.11 3.27 -14.76
N VAL A 180 -12.02 3.55 -15.49
CA VAL A 180 -11.52 4.90 -15.70
C VAL A 180 -11.59 5.20 -17.19
N GLU A 181 -12.54 6.04 -17.59
CA GLU A 181 -12.81 6.34 -19.00
C GLU A 181 -11.69 7.14 -19.68
N LYS A 182 -11.07 8.08 -18.93
CA LYS A 182 -10.06 9.01 -19.46
C LYS A 182 -8.70 8.76 -18.81
N ARG A 183 -7.92 7.82 -19.37
CA ARG A 183 -6.57 7.52 -18.88
C ARG A 183 -5.67 8.75 -18.80
N ALA A 184 -5.64 9.59 -19.85
CA ALA A 184 -4.79 10.78 -19.88
C ALA A 184 -5.11 11.75 -18.73
N SER A 185 -6.39 11.98 -18.45
CA SER A 185 -6.83 12.83 -17.33
C SER A 185 -6.46 12.20 -15.98
N PHE A 186 -6.55 10.90 -15.83
CA PHE A 186 -6.16 10.18 -14.61
C PHE A 186 -4.65 10.27 -14.36
N MET A 187 -3.83 10.09 -15.41
CA MET A 187 -2.37 10.22 -15.30
C MET A 187 -1.96 11.65 -14.94
N ARG A 188 -2.61 12.66 -15.54
CA ARG A 188 -2.41 14.07 -15.18
C ARG A 188 -2.83 14.36 -13.74
N PHE A 189 -3.90 13.72 -13.27
CA PHE A 189 -4.34 13.83 -11.88
C PHE A 189 -3.29 13.28 -10.91
N ILE A 190 -2.68 12.12 -11.21
CA ILE A 190 -1.57 11.56 -10.43
C ILE A 190 -0.40 12.54 -10.36
N GLU A 191 0.04 13.07 -11.49
CA GLU A 191 1.13 14.05 -11.55
C GLU A 191 0.85 15.28 -10.67
N LEU A 192 -0.33 15.87 -10.81
CA LEU A 192 -0.73 17.03 -10.02
C LEU A 192 -0.83 16.71 -8.53
N LEU A 193 -1.32 15.53 -8.17
CA LEU A 193 -1.38 15.11 -6.77
C LEU A 193 0.02 15.06 -6.16
N PHE A 194 1.00 14.47 -6.83
CA PHE A 194 2.38 14.43 -6.33
C PHE A 194 3.00 15.85 -6.28
N ARG A 195 2.75 16.69 -7.26
CA ARG A 195 3.20 18.10 -7.25
C ARG A 195 2.60 18.90 -6.09
N GLN A 196 1.35 18.65 -5.73
CA GLN A 196 0.63 19.33 -4.65
C GLN A 196 0.68 18.56 -3.31
N SER A 197 1.45 17.49 -3.24
CA SER A 197 1.55 16.66 -2.05
C SER A 197 2.03 17.44 -0.82
N GLY A 198 1.35 17.28 0.32
CA GLY A 198 1.57 18.06 1.54
C GLY A 198 0.71 19.33 1.64
N ASN A 199 -0.03 19.70 0.59
CA ASN A 199 -0.91 20.87 0.58
C ASN A 199 -2.37 20.51 0.90
N LEU A 200 -3.17 21.54 1.17
CA LEU A 200 -4.63 21.40 1.28
C LEU A 200 -5.21 20.98 -0.08
N PHE A 201 -6.14 20.02 -0.03
CA PHE A 201 -6.79 19.54 -1.23
C PHE A 201 -7.97 20.42 -1.61
N GLU A 202 -7.90 21.01 -2.76
CA GLU A 202 -8.97 21.78 -3.38
C GLU A 202 -9.35 21.14 -4.72
N ALA A 203 -10.53 20.53 -4.80
CA ALA A 203 -10.94 19.78 -5.99
C ALA A 203 -10.95 20.62 -7.28
N GLN A 204 -11.20 21.94 -7.17
CA GLN A 204 -11.21 22.82 -8.32
C GLN A 204 -9.81 23.00 -8.95
N SER A 205 -8.74 22.98 -8.14
CA SER A 205 -7.36 23.08 -8.62
C SER A 205 -6.91 21.87 -9.45
N PHE A 206 -7.62 20.74 -9.34
CA PHE A 206 -7.40 19.53 -10.13
C PHE A 206 -8.36 19.43 -11.33
N ALA A 207 -9.61 19.88 -11.18
CA ALA A 207 -10.65 19.69 -12.19
C ALA A 207 -10.30 20.32 -13.54
N ALA A 208 -9.93 21.60 -13.54
CA ALA A 208 -9.62 22.34 -14.75
C ALA A 208 -8.37 21.80 -15.48
N PRO A 209 -7.19 21.61 -14.82
CA PRO A 209 -6.00 21.10 -15.49
C PRO A 209 -6.16 19.66 -16.01
N CYS A 210 -6.97 18.83 -15.35
CA CYS A 210 -7.23 17.44 -15.77
C CYS A 210 -8.39 17.30 -16.75
N GLU A 211 -9.10 18.39 -17.08
CA GLU A 211 -10.26 18.39 -17.99
C GLU A 211 -11.37 17.41 -17.53
N ILE A 212 -11.66 17.41 -16.23
CA ILE A 212 -12.64 16.53 -15.59
C ILE A 212 -13.58 17.30 -14.67
N SER A 213 -14.71 16.70 -14.34
CA SER A 213 -15.65 17.26 -13.38
C SER A 213 -15.10 17.19 -11.96
N ARG A 214 -15.61 18.05 -11.06
CA ARG A 214 -15.32 17.99 -9.63
C ARG A 214 -15.65 16.59 -9.03
N GLN A 215 -16.75 15.98 -9.47
CA GLN A 215 -17.12 14.63 -9.02
C GLN A 215 -16.08 13.59 -9.44
N THR A 216 -15.57 13.68 -10.67
CA THR A 216 -14.51 12.79 -11.17
C THR A 216 -13.21 12.96 -10.39
N VAL A 217 -12.89 14.19 -9.94
CA VAL A 217 -11.73 14.43 -9.05
C VAL A 217 -11.84 13.62 -7.76
N PHE A 218 -12.99 13.62 -7.09
CA PHE A 218 -13.20 12.83 -5.88
C PHE A 218 -13.14 11.31 -6.17
N ASN A 219 -13.71 10.87 -7.28
CA ASN A 219 -13.62 9.45 -7.67
C ASN A 219 -12.16 9.03 -7.92
N TYR A 220 -11.36 9.87 -8.57
CA TYR A 220 -9.94 9.59 -8.79
C TYR A 220 -9.16 9.59 -7.49
N LEU A 221 -9.44 10.52 -6.58
CA LEU A 221 -8.82 10.55 -5.26
C LEU A 221 -9.14 9.28 -4.47
N GLU A 222 -10.39 8.82 -4.49
CA GLU A 222 -10.82 7.57 -3.83
C GLU A 222 -10.07 6.35 -4.39
N ILE A 223 -9.85 6.29 -5.72
CA ILE A 223 -9.04 5.26 -6.33
C ILE A 223 -7.60 5.30 -5.77
N LEU A 224 -6.98 6.48 -5.69
CA LEU A 224 -5.62 6.61 -5.19
C LEU A 224 -5.49 6.28 -3.69
N GLU A 225 -6.49 6.65 -2.87
CA GLU A 225 -6.54 6.24 -1.47
C GLU A 225 -6.69 4.73 -1.31
N THR A 226 -7.60 4.14 -2.07
CA THR A 226 -7.88 2.70 -2.07
C THR A 226 -6.67 1.88 -2.49
N THR A 227 -5.92 2.36 -3.48
CA THR A 227 -4.72 1.72 -4.00
C THR A 227 -3.46 2.06 -3.20
N LEU A 228 -3.59 2.82 -2.13
CA LEU A 228 -2.50 3.27 -1.25
C LEU A 228 -1.49 4.21 -1.93
N LEU A 229 -1.86 4.82 -3.05
CA LEU A 229 -1.00 5.79 -3.75
C LEU A 229 -1.07 7.19 -3.10
N ALA A 230 -2.16 7.49 -2.43
CA ALA A 230 -2.35 8.71 -1.68
C ALA A 230 -2.90 8.47 -0.28
N SER A 231 -2.61 9.40 0.61
CA SER A 231 -3.20 9.52 1.94
C SER A 231 -3.91 10.87 2.06
N VAL A 232 -5.15 10.84 2.55
CA VAL A 232 -5.95 12.03 2.80
C VAL A 232 -6.08 12.20 4.30
N ILE A 233 -5.48 13.25 4.85
CA ILE A 233 -5.52 13.58 6.28
C ILE A 233 -6.58 14.65 6.50
N ARG A 234 -7.65 14.26 7.17
CA ARG A 234 -8.75 15.16 7.51
C ARG A 234 -8.44 15.93 8.78
N PRO A 235 -8.90 17.19 8.91
CA PRO A 235 -8.71 17.96 10.14
C PRO A 235 -9.39 17.25 11.31
N PHE A 236 -8.74 17.21 12.46
CA PHE A 236 -9.35 16.73 13.69
C PHE A 236 -10.36 17.77 14.20
N SER A 237 -11.55 17.30 14.57
CA SER A 237 -12.60 18.13 15.14
C SER A 237 -13.29 17.38 16.30
N ASN A 238 -13.44 18.05 17.43
CA ASN A 238 -14.14 17.51 18.62
C ASN A 238 -15.67 17.49 18.46
N GLY A 239 -16.18 16.98 17.32
CA GLY A 239 -17.60 16.73 17.12
C GLY A 239 -18.45 17.96 16.72
N GLY A 240 -17.81 19.01 16.20
CA GLY A 240 -18.50 20.20 15.68
C GLY A 240 -18.59 20.23 14.15
N SER A 241 -19.49 21.07 13.62
CA SER A 241 -19.69 21.30 12.17
C SER A 241 -18.44 21.82 11.43
N GLY A 242 -17.32 22.06 12.11
CA GLY A 242 -16.05 22.50 11.57
C GLY A 242 -15.30 21.44 10.73
N GLU A 243 -15.47 20.15 11.06
CA GLU A 243 -14.81 19.02 10.35
C GLU A 243 -15.22 18.92 8.87
N ILE A 244 -16.49 19.27 8.59
CA ILE A 244 -17.04 19.20 7.22
C ILE A 244 -16.58 20.37 6.35
N LYS A 245 -16.15 21.49 6.97
CA LYS A 245 -15.81 22.74 6.26
C LYS A 245 -14.33 22.94 5.96
N THR A 246 -13.47 22.18 6.65
CA THR A 246 -12.01 22.36 6.49
C THR A 246 -11.48 21.40 5.44
N GLN A 247 -10.67 21.91 4.52
CA GLN A 247 -10.05 21.11 3.46
C GLN A 247 -9.04 20.12 4.05
N PRO A 248 -9.03 18.84 3.61
CA PRO A 248 -8.03 17.89 4.03
C PRO A 248 -6.67 18.19 3.37
N LYS A 249 -5.59 17.71 3.99
CA LYS A 249 -4.27 17.64 3.34
C LYS A 249 -4.15 16.32 2.56
N ILE A 250 -3.47 16.37 1.42
CA ILE A 250 -3.16 15.17 0.62
C ILE A 250 -1.66 14.90 0.61
N TYR A 251 -1.29 13.61 0.67
CA TYR A 251 0.09 13.17 0.62
C TYR A 251 0.22 12.01 -0.36
N GLY A 252 1.20 12.12 -1.27
CA GLY A 252 1.64 10.98 -2.06
C GLY A 252 2.33 9.95 -1.15
N PHE A 253 2.24 8.69 -1.52
CA PHE A 253 2.69 7.56 -0.70
C PHE A 253 4.20 7.50 -0.45
N ASP A 254 4.99 8.17 -1.29
CA ASP A 254 6.45 8.05 -1.27
C ASP A 254 7.14 9.35 -1.71
N THR A 255 8.13 9.78 -0.95
CA THR A 255 8.87 11.03 -1.18
C THR A 255 9.64 11.04 -2.49
N GLY A 256 10.12 9.91 -2.98
CA GLY A 256 10.84 9.83 -4.25
C GLY A 256 9.96 10.22 -5.43
N PHE A 257 8.68 9.80 -5.43
CA PHE A 257 7.73 10.23 -6.44
C PHE A 257 7.37 11.71 -6.30
N VAL A 258 7.28 12.22 -5.08
CA VAL A 258 7.09 13.67 -4.85
C VAL A 258 8.27 14.46 -5.39
N SER A 259 9.50 14.04 -5.11
CA SER A 259 10.73 14.67 -5.61
C SER A 259 10.79 14.62 -7.13
N PHE A 260 10.52 13.46 -7.73
CA PHE A 260 10.51 13.30 -9.19
C PHE A 260 9.51 14.25 -9.87
N PHE A 261 8.24 14.24 -9.46
CA PHE A 261 7.21 15.09 -10.11
C PHE A 261 7.39 16.57 -9.85
N ARG A 262 8.07 16.98 -8.77
CA ARG A 262 8.44 18.37 -8.49
C ARG A 262 9.74 18.79 -9.15
N GLY A 263 10.52 17.87 -9.71
CA GLY A 263 11.84 18.13 -10.28
C GLY A 263 12.90 18.46 -9.23
N ILE A 264 12.75 17.93 -7.99
CA ILE A 264 13.70 18.15 -6.89
C ILE A 264 14.88 17.22 -7.08
N SER A 265 16.03 17.75 -7.46
CA SER A 265 17.29 17.01 -7.57
C SER A 265 18.22 17.25 -6.37
N ASN A 266 18.10 18.39 -5.73
CA ASN A 266 18.84 18.76 -4.53
C ASN A 266 17.87 19.39 -3.52
N LEU A 267 18.05 19.07 -2.23
CA LEU A 267 17.18 19.55 -1.17
C LEU A 267 17.56 20.96 -0.73
N ASP A 268 16.70 21.92 -0.99
CA ASP A 268 16.73 23.20 -0.30
C ASP A 268 16.05 23.14 1.09
N HIS A 269 15.93 24.26 1.76
CA HIS A 269 15.34 24.31 3.10
C HIS A 269 13.83 24.03 3.09
N GLU A 270 13.10 24.52 2.08
CA GLU A 270 11.65 24.37 1.94
C GLU A 270 11.29 22.93 1.53
N ASP A 271 11.98 22.38 0.52
CA ASP A 271 11.83 21.00 0.07
C ASP A 271 12.07 20.01 1.22
N ARG A 272 13.13 20.25 2.01
CA ARG A 272 13.47 19.42 3.17
C ARG A 272 12.35 19.41 4.19
N GLY A 273 11.76 20.54 4.51
CA GLY A 273 10.63 20.65 5.45
C GLY A 273 9.41 19.88 4.95
N ASN A 274 9.04 20.05 3.69
CA ASN A 274 7.90 19.36 3.09
C ASN A 274 8.10 17.84 3.01
N LEU A 275 9.26 17.37 2.55
CA LEU A 275 9.54 15.94 2.46
C LEU A 275 9.71 15.28 3.84
N LEU A 276 10.18 16.02 4.84
CA LEU A 276 10.24 15.54 6.22
C LEU A 276 8.83 15.30 6.78
N GLU A 277 7.88 16.16 6.49
CA GLU A 277 6.47 15.96 6.86
C GLU A 277 5.92 14.64 6.30
N HIS A 278 6.24 14.30 5.04
CA HIS A 278 5.87 13.01 4.44
C HIS A 278 6.54 11.82 5.17
N LEU A 279 7.81 11.93 5.55
CA LEU A 279 8.49 10.88 6.29
C LEU A 279 7.84 10.66 7.65
N VAL A 280 7.55 11.73 8.39
CA VAL A 280 6.87 11.66 9.69
C VAL A 280 5.50 11.01 9.55
N LEU A 281 4.73 11.37 8.52
CA LEU A 281 3.44 10.72 8.25
C LEU A 281 3.62 9.21 8.02
N GLY A 282 4.62 8.80 7.24
CA GLY A 282 4.93 7.38 7.03
C GLY A 282 5.28 6.64 8.33
N GLU A 283 6.07 7.25 9.22
CA GLU A 283 6.39 6.69 10.54
C GLU A 283 5.12 6.53 11.41
N LEU A 284 4.25 7.54 11.42
CA LEU A 284 2.98 7.49 12.15
C LEU A 284 2.07 6.38 11.60
N GLN A 285 1.97 6.24 10.29
CA GLN A 285 1.19 5.18 9.64
C GLN A 285 1.73 3.77 9.94
N ALA A 286 3.04 3.62 10.18
CA ALA A 286 3.62 2.35 10.59
C ALA A 286 3.27 1.96 12.03
N ILE A 287 3.08 2.94 12.90
CA ILE A 287 2.79 2.75 14.33
C ILE A 287 1.29 2.56 14.56
N PHE A 288 0.48 3.43 13.96
CA PHE A 288 -0.96 3.49 14.11
C PHE A 288 -1.69 2.79 12.95
N LEU A 289 -2.90 2.33 13.20
CA LEU A 289 -3.79 1.92 12.11
C LEU A 289 -4.16 3.15 11.28
N ARG A 290 -4.29 2.99 9.95
CA ARG A 290 -4.55 4.09 9.01
C ARG A 290 -5.74 4.98 9.42
N ASN A 291 -6.77 4.37 10.03
CA ASN A 291 -7.98 5.08 10.46
C ASN A 291 -7.83 5.81 11.81
N GLU A 292 -6.65 5.74 12.45
CA GLU A 292 -6.35 6.39 13.74
C GLU A 292 -5.48 7.65 13.57
N ILE A 293 -5.11 7.98 12.33
CA ILE A 293 -4.31 9.16 12.00
C ILE A 293 -5.26 10.23 11.46
N TYR A 294 -5.46 11.26 12.25
CA TYR A 294 -6.29 12.42 11.93
C TYR A 294 -5.44 13.67 11.81
#